data_9e1d192fed6ae8dc024edbf2a6583a24
#
_entry.id   9e1d192fed6ae8dc024edbf2a6583a24
#
_cell.length_a   1.000
_cell.length_b   1.000
_cell.length_c   1.000
_cell.angle_alpha   90.00
_cell.angle_beta   90.00
_cell.angle_gamma   90.00
#
_symmetry.space_group_name_H-M   'P 1'
#
loop_
_entity.id
_entity.type
_entity.pdbx_description
1 polymer ?
#
loop_
_entity_poly.entity_id
_entity_poly.type
_entity_poly.pdbx_seq_one_letter_code
_entity_poly.pdbx_strand_id
1 'polypeptide(L)'
;MKLIFFSDIHGNLAAFQAFQRRCEQEHPDLVVFCGDVFGYYYQQERILTSLRESGWLCLLGNHDRYFLDLLDGSRDVESLIQAYGTTYARCLGTGAVSEKNLAFLRTWKPQAQIDADGLKIAAFHGSPSDPINGRVYPDTPIADAELYAP
;
A
#
# COMPACT_ATOMS: atom_id res chain seq x y z
N MET A 1 21.18 1.50 10.47
CA MET A 1 20.31 1.44 9.28
C MET A 1 19.16 2.42 9.42
N LYS A 2 18.89 3.27 8.40
CA LYS A 2 17.75 4.20 8.37
C LYS A 2 16.61 3.61 7.54
N LEU A 3 15.46 3.38 8.15
CA LEU A 3 14.26 2.86 7.51
C LEU A 3 13.19 3.93 7.44
N ILE A 4 12.47 3.99 6.31
CA ILE A 4 11.28 4.82 6.17
C ILE A 4 10.09 3.93 5.81
N PHE A 5 9.01 4.06 6.58
CA PHE A 5 7.73 3.39 6.30
C PHE A 5 6.68 4.44 5.95
N PHE A 6 5.86 4.16 4.96
CA PHE A 6 4.71 4.99 4.59
C PHE A 6 3.60 4.13 3.98
N SER A 7 2.37 4.64 3.98
CA SER A 7 1.20 3.95 3.44
C SER A 7 0.14 4.95 2.96
N ASP A 8 -0.98 4.44 2.45
CA ASP A 8 -2.24 5.18 2.28
C ASP A 8 -2.12 6.41 1.37
N ILE A 9 -1.44 6.26 0.25
CA ILE A 9 -1.29 7.33 -0.76
C ILE A 9 -2.56 7.52 -1.58
N HIS A 10 -3.35 6.46 -1.77
CA HIS A 10 -4.67 6.51 -2.38
C HIS A 10 -4.77 7.28 -3.71
N GLY A 11 -3.75 7.19 -4.56
CA GLY A 11 -3.72 7.91 -5.84
C GLY A 11 -3.40 9.41 -5.73
N ASN A 12 -3.00 9.91 -4.57
CA ASN A 12 -2.59 11.31 -4.36
C ASN A 12 -1.15 11.54 -4.81
N LEU A 13 -0.97 11.83 -6.10
CA LEU A 13 0.35 12.03 -6.68
C LEU A 13 1.11 13.20 -6.05
N ALA A 14 0.43 14.27 -5.66
CA ALA A 14 1.09 15.43 -5.06
C ALA A 14 1.70 15.08 -3.70
N ALA A 15 0.96 14.34 -2.86
CA ALA A 15 1.48 13.83 -1.58
C ALA A 15 2.63 12.85 -1.81
N PHE A 16 2.49 11.93 -2.77
CA PHE A 16 3.54 10.98 -3.12
C PHE A 16 4.84 11.67 -3.57
N GLN A 17 4.75 12.66 -4.44
CA GLN A 17 5.92 13.43 -4.90
C GLN A 17 6.57 14.26 -3.77
N ALA A 18 5.77 14.79 -2.84
CA ALA A 18 6.31 15.47 -1.66
C ALA A 18 7.08 14.48 -0.77
N PHE A 19 6.55 13.27 -0.58
CA PHE A 19 7.22 12.19 0.13
C PHE A 19 8.52 11.75 -0.57
N GLN A 20 8.52 11.57 -1.91
CA GLN A 20 9.72 11.20 -2.68
C GLN A 20 10.85 12.22 -2.46
N ARG A 21 10.56 13.52 -2.56
CA ARG A 21 11.56 14.58 -2.28
C ARG A 21 12.10 14.49 -0.86
N ARG A 22 11.27 14.11 0.11
CA ARG A 22 11.74 13.92 1.49
C ARG A 22 12.65 12.71 1.61
N CYS A 23 12.33 11.59 0.96
CA CYS A 23 13.19 10.41 0.91
C CYS A 23 14.57 10.73 0.30
N GLU A 24 14.61 11.52 -0.79
CA GLU A 24 15.86 11.95 -1.40
C GLU A 24 16.75 12.74 -0.43
N GLN A 25 16.16 13.58 0.42
CA GLN A 25 16.88 14.37 1.44
C GLN A 25 17.36 13.50 2.62
N GLU A 26 16.57 12.50 2.98
CA GLU A 26 16.83 11.65 4.15
C GLU A 26 17.84 10.54 3.87
N HIS A 27 18.06 10.17 2.60
CA HIS A 27 18.96 9.08 2.18
C HIS A 27 18.75 7.80 3.00
N PRO A 28 17.53 7.20 2.99
CA PRO A 28 17.28 5.98 3.75
C PRO A 28 18.00 4.78 3.13
N ASP A 29 18.35 3.81 3.96
CA ASP A 29 18.89 2.52 3.50
C ASP A 29 17.79 1.63 2.91
N LEU A 30 16.55 1.76 3.41
CA LEU A 30 15.38 1.05 2.89
C LEU A 30 14.13 1.90 3.05
N VAL A 31 13.29 1.90 2.01
CA VAL A 31 11.93 2.47 2.04
C VAL A 31 10.92 1.35 1.87
N VAL A 32 9.91 1.34 2.73
CA VAL A 32 8.82 0.35 2.72
C VAL A 32 7.50 1.08 2.52
N PHE A 33 6.83 0.78 1.41
CA PHE A 33 5.45 1.18 1.17
C PHE A 33 4.52 0.10 1.71
N CYS A 34 3.76 0.42 2.75
CA CYS A 34 2.88 -0.54 3.43
C CYS A 34 1.48 -0.63 2.80
N GLY A 35 1.33 -0.27 1.53
CA GLY A 35 0.10 -0.50 0.78
C GLY A 35 -0.83 0.71 0.67
N ASP A 36 -1.93 0.48 -0.02
CA ASP A 36 -2.99 1.44 -0.34
C ASP A 36 -2.56 2.53 -1.34
N VAL A 37 -2.20 2.08 -2.55
CA VAL A 37 -2.04 2.98 -3.70
C VAL A 37 -3.40 3.33 -4.32
N PHE A 38 -4.38 2.41 -4.24
CA PHE A 38 -5.75 2.65 -4.73
C PHE A 38 -6.61 3.38 -3.69
N GLY A 39 -7.79 3.88 -4.11
CA GLY A 39 -8.77 4.48 -3.22
C GLY A 39 -9.36 5.79 -3.72
N TYR A 40 -8.99 6.92 -3.16
CA TYR A 40 -9.77 8.16 -3.24
C TYR A 40 -9.41 9.11 -4.38
N TYR A 41 -8.14 9.14 -4.84
CA TYR A 41 -7.67 10.01 -5.92
C TYR A 41 -7.47 9.22 -7.22
N TYR A 42 -6.85 9.82 -8.26
CA TYR A 42 -6.97 9.34 -9.64
C TYR A 42 -5.63 9.14 -10.36
N GLN A 43 -4.48 9.11 -9.65
CA GLN A 43 -3.15 9.03 -10.28
C GLN A 43 -2.40 7.73 -9.97
N GLN A 44 -3.15 6.63 -9.79
CA GLN A 44 -2.60 5.31 -9.43
C GLN A 44 -1.55 4.84 -10.42
N GLU A 45 -1.81 4.96 -11.73
CA GLU A 45 -0.88 4.53 -12.77
C GLU A 45 0.50 5.20 -12.64
N ARG A 46 0.53 6.51 -12.39
CA ARG A 46 1.78 7.26 -12.23
C ARG A 46 2.53 6.88 -10.95
N ILE A 47 1.80 6.67 -9.87
CA ILE A 47 2.38 6.26 -8.59
C ILE A 47 2.93 4.84 -8.68
N LEU A 48 2.18 3.90 -9.26
CA LEU A 48 2.64 2.53 -9.49
C LEU A 48 3.91 2.48 -10.36
N THR A 49 3.96 3.30 -11.42
CA THR A 49 5.16 3.43 -12.25
C THR A 49 6.37 3.87 -11.40
N SER A 50 6.20 4.91 -10.58
CA SER A 50 7.27 5.41 -9.73
C SER A 50 7.68 4.41 -8.65
N LEU A 51 6.74 3.69 -8.02
CA LEU A 51 7.02 2.64 -7.05
C LEU A 51 7.79 1.48 -7.69
N ARG A 52 7.41 1.05 -8.88
CA ARG A 52 8.08 -0.01 -9.63
C ARG A 52 9.53 0.37 -10.00
N GLU A 53 9.76 1.63 -10.33
CA GLU A 53 11.08 2.15 -10.72
C GLU A 53 11.98 2.50 -9.53
N SER A 54 11.40 2.74 -8.35
CA SER A 54 12.15 3.09 -7.14
C SER A 54 12.93 1.92 -6.53
N GLY A 55 12.51 0.68 -6.78
CA GLY A 55 13.06 -0.50 -6.11
C GLY A 55 12.67 -0.62 -4.62
N TRP A 56 11.72 0.20 -4.15
CA TRP A 56 11.23 0.14 -2.77
C TRP A 56 10.46 -1.15 -2.50
N LEU A 57 10.50 -1.61 -1.27
CA LEU A 57 9.68 -2.75 -0.83
C LEU A 57 8.22 -2.30 -0.75
N CYS A 58 7.34 -2.99 -1.50
CA CYS A 58 5.91 -2.67 -1.53
C CYS A 58 5.09 -3.83 -0.98
N LEU A 59 4.16 -3.52 -0.08
CA LEU A 59 3.22 -4.45 0.52
C LEU A 59 1.79 -4.16 0.02
N LEU A 60 0.94 -5.17 0.11
CA LEU A 60 -0.44 -5.12 -0.33
C LEU A 60 -1.34 -4.54 0.77
N GLY A 61 -2.02 -3.43 0.48
CA GLY A 61 -3.07 -2.89 1.31
C GLY A 61 -4.47 -3.41 0.95
N ASN A 62 -5.48 -3.07 1.74
CA ASN A 62 -6.84 -3.53 1.50
C ASN A 62 -7.46 -2.88 0.25
N HIS A 63 -7.16 -1.63 -0.04
CA HIS A 63 -7.63 -0.98 -1.28
C HIS A 63 -6.95 -1.54 -2.53
N ASP A 64 -5.71 -1.97 -2.43
CA ASP A 64 -5.00 -2.65 -3.53
C ASP A 64 -5.62 -4.02 -3.78
N ARG A 65 -5.94 -4.76 -2.72
CA ARG A 65 -6.66 -6.04 -2.79
C ARG A 65 -8.04 -5.85 -3.42
N TYR A 66 -8.80 -4.80 -3.06
CA TYR A 66 -10.11 -4.52 -3.68
C TYR A 66 -10.00 -4.32 -5.19
N PHE A 67 -8.94 -3.66 -5.66
CA PHE A 67 -8.72 -3.50 -7.09
C PHE A 67 -8.38 -4.82 -7.78
N LEU A 68 -7.56 -5.67 -7.19
CA LEU A 68 -7.27 -7.01 -7.71
C LEU A 68 -8.53 -7.88 -7.73
N ASP A 69 -9.33 -7.88 -6.67
CA ASP A 69 -10.59 -8.62 -6.57
C ASP A 69 -11.60 -8.16 -7.63
N LEU A 70 -11.61 -6.86 -7.96
CA LEU A 70 -12.43 -6.31 -9.03
C LEU A 70 -11.98 -6.84 -10.41
N LEU A 71 -10.66 -6.89 -10.67
CA LEU A 71 -10.11 -7.43 -11.92
C LEU A 71 -10.38 -8.93 -12.07
N ASP A 72 -10.34 -9.66 -10.96
CA ASP A 72 -10.56 -11.11 -10.93
C ASP A 72 -12.05 -11.49 -10.87
N GLY A 73 -12.96 -10.49 -10.84
CA GLY A 73 -14.41 -10.68 -10.81
C GLY A 73 -15.00 -11.15 -9.49
N SER A 74 -14.21 -11.15 -8.40
CA SER A 74 -14.67 -11.52 -7.05
C SER A 74 -15.30 -10.36 -6.29
N ARG A 75 -15.28 -9.14 -6.84
CA ARG A 75 -15.90 -7.92 -6.32
C ARG A 75 -16.55 -7.14 -7.45
N ASP A 76 -17.70 -6.54 -7.19
CA ASP A 76 -18.37 -5.68 -8.17
C ASP A 76 -17.92 -4.21 -8.04
N VAL A 77 -17.96 -3.48 -9.17
CA VAL A 77 -17.54 -2.08 -9.22
C VAL A 77 -18.53 -1.14 -8.54
N GLU A 78 -19.82 -1.47 -8.55
CA GLU A 78 -20.89 -0.66 -7.96
C GLU A 78 -20.70 -0.53 -6.45
N SER A 79 -20.34 -1.60 -5.75
CA SER A 79 -20.06 -1.57 -4.30
C SER A 79 -18.88 -0.66 -3.98
N LEU A 80 -17.85 -0.65 -4.83
CA LEU A 80 -16.69 0.24 -4.67
C LEU A 80 -17.03 1.70 -4.98
N ILE A 81 -17.89 1.95 -5.99
CA ILE A 81 -18.36 3.30 -6.30
C ILE A 81 -19.18 3.89 -5.13
N GLN A 82 -20.04 3.09 -4.52
CA GLN A 82 -20.83 3.52 -3.37
C GLN A 82 -19.94 3.87 -2.16
N ALA A 83 -18.90 3.09 -1.92
CA ALA A 83 -18.02 3.26 -0.76
C ALA A 83 -16.96 4.34 -0.96
N TYR A 84 -16.37 4.45 -2.17
CA TYR A 84 -15.14 5.21 -2.43
C TYR A 84 -15.22 6.14 -3.64
N GLY A 85 -16.41 6.31 -4.26
CA GLY A 85 -16.57 7.08 -5.48
C GLY A 85 -16.04 6.37 -6.72
N THR A 86 -15.84 7.12 -7.80
CA THR A 86 -15.58 6.56 -9.14
C THR A 86 -14.11 6.16 -9.39
N THR A 87 -13.25 6.20 -8.37
CA THR A 87 -11.80 5.98 -8.54
C THR A 87 -11.47 4.62 -9.17
N TYR A 88 -12.10 3.54 -8.68
CA TYR A 88 -11.88 2.18 -9.21
C TYR A 88 -12.41 2.01 -10.64
N ALA A 89 -13.59 2.54 -10.94
CA ALA A 89 -14.15 2.52 -12.30
C ALA A 89 -13.24 3.25 -13.30
N ARG A 90 -12.61 4.35 -12.89
CA ARG A 90 -11.61 5.06 -13.73
C ARG A 90 -10.36 4.24 -13.97
N CYS A 91 -9.90 3.48 -12.99
CA CYS A 91 -8.73 2.60 -13.15
C CYS A 91 -8.97 1.44 -14.12
N LEU A 92 -10.23 1.06 -14.37
CA LEU A 92 -10.62 0.10 -15.39
C LEU A 92 -10.76 0.72 -16.80
N GLY A 93 -10.99 2.04 -16.86
CA GLY A 93 -11.30 2.77 -18.09
C GLY A 93 -10.21 3.77 -18.52
N THR A 94 -10.55 5.05 -18.52
CA THR A 94 -9.69 6.13 -19.02
C THR A 94 -8.38 6.36 -18.26
N GLY A 95 -8.31 5.91 -17.00
CA GLY A 95 -7.11 5.92 -16.15
C GLY A 95 -6.56 4.51 -15.94
N ALA A 96 -6.74 3.63 -16.92
CA ALA A 96 -6.40 2.21 -16.80
C ALA A 96 -4.95 2.00 -16.35
N VAL A 97 -4.81 1.08 -15.41
CA VAL A 97 -3.49 0.64 -14.95
C VAL A 97 -2.88 -0.25 -16.03
N SER A 98 -1.65 0.05 -16.43
CA SER A 98 -0.94 -0.68 -17.47
C SER A 98 -0.64 -2.12 -17.05
N GLU A 99 -0.51 -3.04 -18.02
CA GLU A 99 -0.14 -4.43 -17.76
C GLU A 99 1.17 -4.57 -16.96
N LYS A 100 2.13 -3.68 -17.19
CA LYS A 100 3.39 -3.67 -16.43
C LYS A 100 3.17 -3.36 -14.95
N ASN A 101 2.32 -2.38 -14.67
CA ASN A 101 1.99 -1.98 -13.30
C ASN A 101 1.05 -2.98 -12.61
N LEU A 102 0.15 -3.61 -13.36
CA LEU A 102 -0.65 -4.74 -12.85
C LEU A 102 0.22 -5.94 -12.48
N ALA A 103 1.16 -6.31 -13.36
CA ALA A 103 2.11 -7.38 -13.07
C ALA A 103 2.94 -7.08 -11.82
N PHE A 104 3.40 -5.84 -11.65
CA PHE A 104 4.11 -5.39 -10.47
C PHE A 104 3.23 -5.46 -9.20
N LEU A 105 2.00 -4.92 -9.24
CA LEU A 105 1.05 -4.97 -8.13
C LEU A 105 0.77 -6.42 -7.67
N ARG A 106 0.63 -7.35 -8.61
CA ARG A 106 0.41 -8.78 -8.31
C ARG A 106 1.61 -9.46 -7.61
N THR A 107 2.79 -8.84 -7.60
CA THR A 107 3.95 -9.35 -6.84
C THR A 107 3.91 -8.96 -5.37
N TRP A 108 3.11 -7.98 -4.99
CA TRP A 108 3.07 -7.47 -3.61
C TRP A 108 2.56 -8.53 -2.65
N LYS A 109 3.20 -8.61 -1.51
CA LYS A 109 2.86 -9.56 -0.45
C LYS A 109 2.09 -8.85 0.66
N PRO A 110 1.26 -9.56 1.42
CA PRO A 110 0.53 -8.97 2.55
C PRO A 110 1.45 -8.52 3.69
N GLN A 111 2.65 -9.12 3.78
CA GLN A 111 3.63 -8.81 4.82
C GLN A 111 5.06 -9.08 4.35
N ALA A 112 6.03 -8.47 5.04
CA ALA A 112 7.45 -8.76 4.88
C ALA A 112 8.15 -8.81 6.23
N GLN A 113 9.26 -9.56 6.28
CA GLN A 113 10.22 -9.53 7.38
C GLN A 113 11.48 -8.81 6.91
N ILE A 114 11.96 -7.88 7.71
CA ILE A 114 13.12 -7.03 7.43
C ILE A 114 14.12 -7.27 8.56
N ASP A 115 15.37 -7.54 8.22
CA ASP A 115 16.48 -7.54 9.18
C ASP A 115 17.19 -6.19 9.11
N ALA A 116 17.16 -5.44 10.20
CA ALA A 116 17.75 -4.12 10.33
C ALA A 116 18.79 -4.15 11.46
N ASP A 117 20.04 -4.37 11.12
CA ASP A 117 21.16 -4.43 12.08
C ASP A 117 20.92 -5.46 13.21
N GLY A 118 20.35 -6.63 12.87
CA GLY A 118 20.00 -7.70 13.80
C GLY A 118 18.63 -7.56 14.50
N LEU A 119 17.92 -6.44 14.26
CA LEU A 119 16.53 -6.28 14.67
C LEU A 119 15.60 -6.84 13.58
N LYS A 120 14.77 -7.80 13.94
CA LYS A 120 13.75 -8.34 13.04
C LYS A 120 12.47 -7.52 13.13
N ILE A 121 12.08 -6.95 12.00
CA ILE A 121 10.88 -6.11 11.86
C ILE A 121 9.88 -6.82 10.96
N ALA A 122 8.65 -7.02 11.43
CA ALA A 122 7.54 -7.44 10.59
C ALA A 122 6.80 -6.18 10.10
N ALA A 123 6.61 -6.07 8.78
CA ALA A 123 5.88 -4.98 8.13
C ALA A 123 4.63 -5.53 7.44
N PHE A 124 3.51 -4.85 7.61
CA PHE A 124 2.20 -5.17 7.00
C PHE A 124 1.34 -3.92 6.95
N HIS A 125 0.26 -3.94 6.17
CA HIS A 125 -0.70 -2.83 6.09
C HIS A 125 -1.64 -2.83 7.31
N GLY A 126 -2.16 -3.99 7.67
CA GLY A 126 -3.16 -4.17 8.73
C GLY A 126 -2.56 -4.45 10.11
N SER A 127 -2.73 -5.70 10.57
CA SER A 127 -2.22 -6.19 11.85
C SER A 127 -1.51 -7.54 11.68
N PRO A 128 -0.74 -8.04 12.65
CA PRO A 128 -0.11 -9.35 12.56
C PRO A 128 -1.08 -10.50 12.32
N SER A 129 -2.28 -10.43 12.90
CA SER A 129 -3.33 -11.45 12.75
C SER A 129 -4.12 -11.33 11.44
N ASP A 130 -4.22 -10.13 10.88
CA ASP A 130 -4.79 -9.86 9.56
C ASP A 130 -3.96 -8.78 8.85
N PRO A 131 -2.93 -9.17 8.11
CA PRO A 131 -1.98 -8.24 7.49
C PRO A 131 -2.57 -7.23 6.50
N ILE A 132 -3.78 -7.47 6.01
CA ILE A 132 -4.43 -6.62 5.00
C ILE A 132 -5.56 -5.78 5.61
N ASN A 133 -6.49 -6.37 6.39
CA ASN A 133 -7.68 -5.69 6.87
C ASN A 133 -7.66 -5.38 8.37
N GLY A 134 -6.70 -5.95 9.11
CA GLY A 134 -6.56 -5.72 10.54
C GLY A 134 -6.36 -4.26 10.85
N ARG A 135 -6.80 -3.83 12.04
CA ARG A 135 -6.70 -2.43 12.48
C ARG A 135 -6.17 -2.36 13.90
N VAL A 136 -5.22 -1.46 14.10
CA VAL A 136 -4.71 -1.09 15.43
C VAL A 136 -4.95 0.41 15.59
N TYR A 137 -5.78 0.77 16.55
CA TYR A 137 -6.11 2.16 16.84
C TYR A 137 -5.31 2.68 18.04
N PRO A 138 -5.16 4.02 18.20
CA PRO A 138 -4.48 4.59 19.36
C PRO A 138 -5.09 4.23 20.72
N ASP A 139 -6.36 3.86 20.73
CA ASP A 139 -7.14 3.43 21.90
C ASP A 139 -7.24 1.90 22.03
N THR A 140 -6.54 1.15 21.18
CA THR A 140 -6.44 -0.32 21.32
C THR A 140 -5.81 -0.64 22.68
N PRO A 141 -6.45 -1.51 23.52
CA PRO A 141 -5.91 -1.87 24.82
C PRO A 141 -4.49 -2.42 24.73
N ILE A 142 -3.61 -2.05 25.65
CA ILE A 142 -2.20 -2.49 25.69
C ILE A 142 -2.10 -4.02 25.67
N ALA A 143 -2.99 -4.71 26.39
CA ALA A 143 -3.03 -6.17 26.40
C ALA A 143 -3.28 -6.77 25.00
N ASP A 144 -4.10 -6.10 24.18
CA ASP A 144 -4.33 -6.52 22.79
C ASP A 144 -3.17 -6.12 21.89
N ALA A 145 -2.49 -5.01 22.17
CA ALA A 145 -1.29 -4.58 21.47
C ALA A 145 -0.09 -5.50 21.76
N GLU A 146 0.04 -6.02 22.98
CA GLU A 146 1.08 -6.98 23.38
C GLU A 146 0.97 -8.33 22.64
N LEU A 147 -0.25 -8.71 22.18
CA LEU A 147 -0.43 -9.88 21.32
C LEU A 147 0.27 -9.72 19.95
N TYR A 148 0.67 -8.50 19.60
CA TYR A 148 1.37 -8.16 18.37
C TYR A 148 2.88 -7.99 18.56
N ALA A 149 3.38 -8.11 19.77
CA ALA A 149 4.82 -8.14 20.02
C ALA A 149 5.42 -9.47 19.51
N PRO A 150 6.57 -9.44 18.82
CA PRO A 150 7.23 -10.64 18.31
C PRO A 150 7.78 -11.52 19.45
#